data_3bd84c6912eabf3073de822d699040da
#
_entry.id   3bd84c6912eabf3073de822d699040da
#
_cell.length_a   1.000
_cell.length_b   1.000
_cell.length_c   1.000
_cell.angle_alpha   90.00
_cell.angle_beta   90.00
_cell.angle_gamma   90.00
#
_symmetry.space_group_name_H-M   'P 1'
#
loop_
_entity.id
_entity.type
_entity.pdbx_description
1 polymer ?
#
loop_
_entity_poly.entity_id
_entity_poly.type
_entity_poly.pdbx_seq_one_letter_code
_entity_poly.pdbx_strand_id
1 'polypeptide(L)'
;MRPTLTGFSRGSNRRVVGVWIIFILALASWLLVGWIGAAVAVVLGVAVVFVRWWGQPAWSWAVLWRQGRRPLNWEAPITVANNRSGGGVRVQDGVAVVAVQLLGRAHQATMVTGSVTVESENAIDVVELVPMLYQALDLQLDSISVVTIGSRHGSVGDYPRVYDSEIGTPPYAGRRETWLVMRLSVIDNTQALRWRTTVGAAAISVAQRISGLLRCHGLRAKVATATDLVELDRRLGWDAVSGTTQRWKAVRGEAGWMTTYAYPGQVISSRNLAQAWTLRADEIIQNVTVFPDATCTATITVRTPTPAPTPPSVVLRRLNGEQAAAAAANMCGPRPFLRGLRPSPLPEQLLTEIGPSGVLIGKLSNGDRLLMPVTDAGELSRVFVAADDPIAKRIVIRTAGAGERVCVHTRDMSRWASVRMPEISVVSSSRPAPRTTVSVVEYRMGGGIDAGISPTPRPATVITVAPSGTTLSEGHRHGFEVVIEQISPAVVNVSAAGENWLVEMDMFRAENRYVSLEPVSMSVAR
;
A
#
# COMPACT_ATOMS: atom_id res chain seq x y z
N MET A 1 24.90 -21.91 -26.77
CA MET A 1 25.31 -21.95 -25.35
C MET A 1 26.68 -21.31 -25.23
N ARG A 2 26.77 -20.07 -24.79
CA ARG A 2 28.02 -19.40 -24.38
C ARG A 2 27.96 -19.24 -22.86
N PRO A 3 29.00 -19.61 -22.11
CA PRO A 3 29.01 -19.43 -20.67
C PRO A 3 29.10 -17.93 -20.36
N THR A 4 28.06 -17.38 -19.76
CA THR A 4 28.04 -16.04 -19.20
C THR A 4 28.89 -16.04 -17.93
N LEU A 5 30.08 -15.46 -18.00
CA LEU A 5 30.95 -15.15 -16.88
C LEU A 5 30.38 -13.95 -16.08
N THR A 6 29.22 -14.11 -15.48
CA THR A 6 28.61 -13.11 -14.56
C THR A 6 28.34 -13.74 -13.22
N GLY A 7 29.40 -14.14 -12.51
CA GLY A 7 29.28 -14.81 -11.23
C GLY A 7 30.31 -14.43 -10.20
N PHE A 8 31.03 -13.31 -10.35
CA PHE A 8 31.82 -12.77 -9.25
C PHE A 8 30.93 -11.93 -8.34
N SER A 9 30.38 -12.57 -7.33
CA SER A 9 29.57 -11.89 -6.33
C SER A 9 30.38 -10.73 -5.73
N ARG A 10 29.89 -9.49 -5.91
CA ARG A 10 30.47 -8.28 -5.28
C ARG A 10 30.74 -8.42 -3.78
N GLY A 11 30.16 -9.42 -3.12
CA GLY A 11 30.39 -9.75 -1.72
C GLY A 11 31.74 -10.45 -1.44
N SER A 12 32.27 -11.23 -2.39
CA SER A 12 33.55 -11.91 -2.25
C SER A 12 34.72 -10.93 -2.30
N ASN A 13 34.71 -9.99 -3.24
CA ASN A 13 35.79 -9.01 -3.39
C ASN A 13 35.95 -8.09 -2.17
N ARG A 14 34.86 -7.73 -1.51
CA ARG A 14 34.88 -6.86 -0.33
C ARG A 14 35.51 -7.54 0.89
N ARG A 15 35.33 -8.86 1.05
CA ARG A 15 36.00 -9.62 2.12
C ARG A 15 37.48 -9.74 1.86
N VAL A 16 37.88 -9.98 0.60
CA VAL A 16 39.29 -10.05 0.21
C VAL A 16 39.98 -8.70 0.48
N VAL A 17 39.35 -7.59 0.08
CA VAL A 17 39.87 -6.24 0.37
C VAL A 17 39.97 -6.00 1.88
N GLY A 18 38.96 -6.44 2.66
CA GLY A 18 39.00 -6.34 4.13
C GLY A 18 40.17 -7.11 4.74
N VAL A 19 40.44 -8.32 4.27
CA VAL A 19 41.59 -9.13 4.71
C VAL A 19 42.91 -8.44 4.37
N TRP A 20 43.05 -7.87 3.18
CA TRP A 20 44.25 -7.11 2.80
C TRP A 20 44.47 -5.87 3.68
N ILE A 21 43.41 -5.14 4.01
CA ILE A 21 43.51 -3.99 4.93
C ILE A 21 43.96 -4.43 6.31
N ILE A 22 43.45 -5.54 6.83
CA ILE A 22 43.87 -6.10 8.13
C ILE A 22 45.37 -6.46 8.08
N PHE A 23 45.82 -7.11 7.01
CA PHE A 23 47.21 -7.49 6.83
C PHE A 23 48.13 -6.25 6.81
N ILE A 24 47.79 -5.20 6.06
CA ILE A 24 48.57 -3.96 5.98
C ILE A 24 48.61 -3.26 7.34
N LEU A 25 47.48 -3.19 8.07
CA LEU A 25 47.45 -2.60 9.41
C LEU A 25 48.22 -3.39 10.43
N ALA A 26 48.19 -4.74 10.37
CA ALA A 26 48.96 -5.59 11.22
C ALA A 26 50.48 -5.45 10.98
N LEU A 27 50.90 -5.34 9.71
CA LEU A 27 52.30 -5.14 9.33
C LEU A 27 52.79 -3.76 9.80
N ALA A 28 51.99 -2.70 9.62
CA ALA A 28 52.33 -1.38 10.09
C ALA A 28 52.44 -1.32 11.63
N SER A 29 51.50 -1.96 12.35
CA SER A 29 51.53 -2.05 13.82
C SER A 29 52.71 -2.85 14.32
N TRP A 30 53.14 -3.88 13.58
CA TRP A 30 54.35 -4.65 13.93
C TRP A 30 55.62 -3.81 13.84
N LEU A 31 55.74 -2.99 12.79
CA LEU A 31 56.89 -2.10 12.61
C LEU A 31 56.98 -1.00 13.67
N LEU A 32 55.83 -0.54 14.21
CA LEU A 32 55.77 0.58 15.18
C LEU A 32 55.81 0.13 16.64
N VAL A 33 55.15 -0.96 16.99
CA VAL A 33 54.87 -1.38 18.39
C VAL A 33 55.35 -2.84 18.65
N GLY A 34 55.82 -3.54 17.62
CA GLY A 34 56.24 -4.94 17.71
C GLY A 34 55.05 -5.92 17.61
N TRP A 35 55.32 -7.19 17.99
CA TRP A 35 54.38 -8.29 17.77
C TRP A 35 53.05 -8.15 18.52
N ILE A 36 53.04 -7.47 19.70
CA ILE A 36 51.82 -7.23 20.47
C ILE A 36 50.90 -6.29 19.70
N GLY A 37 51.43 -5.23 19.09
CA GLY A 37 50.66 -4.33 18.24
C GLY A 37 50.04 -5.01 17.04
N ALA A 38 50.79 -5.90 16.39
CA ALA A 38 50.29 -6.70 15.27
C ALA A 38 49.14 -7.63 15.69
N ALA A 39 49.28 -8.32 16.83
CA ALA A 39 48.24 -9.21 17.36
C ALA A 39 46.94 -8.44 17.66
N VAL A 40 47.03 -7.27 18.32
CA VAL A 40 45.86 -6.40 18.58
C VAL A 40 45.22 -5.90 17.30
N ALA A 41 46.03 -5.49 16.31
CA ALA A 41 45.52 -5.03 15.01
C ALA A 41 44.77 -6.14 14.25
N VAL A 42 45.28 -7.38 14.28
CA VAL A 42 44.62 -8.55 13.68
C VAL A 42 43.30 -8.84 14.39
N VAL A 43 43.27 -8.90 15.71
CA VAL A 43 42.05 -9.19 16.49
C VAL A 43 41.00 -8.13 16.24
N LEU A 44 41.34 -6.84 16.30
CA LEU A 44 40.42 -5.75 16.03
C LEU A 44 39.94 -5.76 14.57
N GLY A 45 40.85 -5.99 13.62
CA GLY A 45 40.51 -6.08 12.21
C GLY A 45 39.56 -7.22 11.90
N VAL A 46 39.81 -8.41 12.45
CA VAL A 46 38.93 -9.57 12.33
C VAL A 46 37.57 -9.26 12.96
N ALA A 47 37.54 -8.65 14.14
CA ALA A 47 36.29 -8.24 14.78
C ALA A 47 35.50 -7.26 13.89
N VAL A 48 36.14 -6.24 13.32
CA VAL A 48 35.47 -5.24 12.45
C VAL A 48 34.93 -5.84 11.15
N VAL A 49 35.64 -6.81 10.55
CA VAL A 49 35.26 -7.38 9.24
C VAL A 49 34.33 -8.58 9.38
N PHE A 50 34.54 -9.45 10.37
CA PHE A 50 33.81 -10.71 10.47
C PHE A 50 32.74 -10.76 11.55
N VAL A 51 32.87 -10.00 12.64
CA VAL A 51 31.80 -9.94 13.65
C VAL A 51 30.60 -9.21 13.05
N ARG A 52 29.48 -9.92 13.02
CA ARG A 52 28.21 -9.39 12.52
C ARG A 52 27.34 -8.99 13.68
N TRP A 53 27.08 -7.70 13.80
CA TRP A 53 26.09 -7.17 14.72
C TRP A 53 24.84 -6.79 13.95
N TRP A 54 23.69 -7.34 14.33
CA TRP A 54 22.41 -7.10 13.62
C TRP A 54 22.47 -7.46 12.12
N GLY A 55 23.20 -8.54 11.80
CA GLY A 55 23.32 -9.05 10.43
C GLY A 55 24.31 -8.33 9.53
N GLN A 56 24.98 -7.28 10.03
CA GLN A 56 25.96 -6.48 9.27
C GLN A 56 27.32 -6.43 9.99
N PRO A 57 28.44 -6.38 9.24
CA PRO A 57 29.77 -6.23 9.84
C PRO A 57 29.97 -4.80 10.37
N ALA A 58 30.80 -4.65 11.40
CA ALA A 58 31.00 -3.38 12.10
C ALA A 58 31.42 -2.23 11.17
N TRP A 59 32.26 -2.48 10.17
CA TRP A 59 32.67 -1.46 9.21
C TRP A 59 31.50 -0.88 8.39
N SER A 60 30.46 -1.70 8.12
CA SER A 60 29.30 -1.23 7.38
C SER A 60 28.48 -0.19 8.16
N TRP A 61 28.50 -0.28 9.48
CA TRP A 61 27.85 0.69 10.36
C TRP A 61 28.51 2.07 10.26
N ALA A 62 29.84 2.13 10.20
CA ALA A 62 30.56 3.39 10.00
C ALA A 62 30.22 4.04 8.65
N VAL A 63 30.14 3.23 7.60
CA VAL A 63 29.73 3.71 6.26
C VAL A 63 28.29 4.22 6.27
N LEU A 64 27.38 3.50 6.89
CA LEU A 64 25.97 3.91 7.00
C LEU A 64 25.81 5.19 7.82
N TRP A 65 26.57 5.31 8.91
CA TRP A 65 26.58 6.55 9.70
C TRP A 65 27.04 7.77 8.90
N ARG A 66 28.05 7.58 8.02
CA ARG A 66 28.54 8.64 7.13
C ARG A 66 27.58 8.94 5.97
N GLN A 67 26.92 7.90 5.42
CA GLN A 67 25.97 8.06 4.30
C GLN A 67 24.60 8.56 4.73
N GLY A 68 24.17 8.22 5.96
CA GLY A 68 22.83 8.47 6.46
C GLY A 68 22.41 9.93 6.65
N ARG A 69 23.25 10.89 6.23
CA ARG A 69 22.94 12.32 6.33
C ARG A 69 22.75 13.00 4.96
N ARG A 70 22.79 12.23 3.88
CA ARG A 70 22.63 12.80 2.53
C ARG A 70 21.16 12.71 2.12
N PRO A 71 20.50 13.85 1.87
CA PRO A 71 19.16 13.86 1.31
C PRO A 71 19.20 13.24 -0.09
N LEU A 72 18.15 12.51 -0.45
CA LEU A 72 17.97 12.04 -1.81
C LEU A 72 17.35 13.16 -2.63
N ASN A 73 17.91 13.39 -3.81
CA ASN A 73 17.37 14.33 -4.78
C ASN A 73 17.12 13.59 -6.09
N TRP A 74 15.88 13.54 -6.53
CA TRP A 74 15.49 12.91 -7.78
C TRP A 74 14.92 13.95 -8.74
N GLU A 75 15.19 13.75 -9.99
CA GLU A 75 14.60 14.55 -11.06
C GLU A 75 13.10 14.32 -11.15
N ALA A 76 12.37 15.34 -11.57
CA ALA A 76 10.94 15.23 -11.80
C ALA A 76 10.67 14.23 -12.94
N PRO A 77 9.61 13.39 -12.83
CA PRO A 77 9.23 12.51 -13.91
C PRO A 77 8.73 13.32 -15.11
N ILE A 78 9.01 12.83 -16.30
CA ILE A 78 8.59 13.44 -17.57
C ILE A 78 7.43 12.64 -18.17
N THR A 79 6.58 13.32 -18.91
CA THR A 79 5.54 12.65 -19.70
C THR A 79 6.14 12.25 -21.05
N VAL A 80 6.06 10.96 -21.37
CA VAL A 80 6.45 10.42 -22.67
C VAL A 80 5.20 9.93 -23.37
N ALA A 81 4.95 10.48 -24.54
CA ALA A 81 3.87 10.02 -25.43
C ALA A 81 4.43 9.09 -26.49
N ASN A 82 3.70 8.04 -26.81
CA ASN A 82 3.89 7.26 -28.01
C ASN A 82 2.61 7.33 -28.88
N ASN A 83 2.63 6.70 -30.06
CA ASN A 83 1.52 6.80 -31.04
C ASN A 83 0.15 6.32 -30.53
N ARG A 84 0.06 5.70 -29.35
CA ARG A 84 -1.18 5.12 -28.83
C ARG A 84 -1.57 5.62 -27.44
N SER A 85 -0.60 6.00 -26.62
CA SER A 85 -0.87 6.47 -25.24
C SER A 85 0.38 7.12 -24.66
N GLY A 86 0.20 7.93 -23.62
CA GLY A 86 1.28 8.54 -22.86
C GLY A 86 1.44 7.88 -21.49
N GLY A 87 2.57 8.12 -20.85
CA GLY A 87 2.82 7.69 -19.47
C GLY A 87 3.93 8.50 -18.83
N GLY A 88 4.06 8.38 -17.52
CA GLY A 88 5.12 9.00 -16.73
C GLY A 88 6.37 8.14 -16.68
N VAL A 89 7.52 8.74 -16.89
CA VAL A 89 8.83 8.09 -16.76
C VAL A 89 9.75 8.99 -15.96
N ARG A 90 10.47 8.41 -15.01
CA ARG A 90 11.63 9.05 -14.39
C ARG A 90 12.90 8.38 -14.89
N VAL A 91 13.84 9.16 -15.39
CA VAL A 91 15.16 8.66 -15.75
C VAL A 91 16.17 9.31 -14.81
N GLN A 92 16.83 8.49 -14.02
CA GLN A 92 17.80 8.95 -13.02
C GLN A 92 18.90 7.91 -12.84
N ASP A 93 20.16 8.36 -12.74
CA ASP A 93 21.33 7.51 -12.49
C ASP A 93 21.44 6.31 -13.46
N GLY A 94 21.03 6.49 -14.71
CA GLY A 94 21.05 5.43 -15.71
C GLY A 94 19.93 4.37 -15.54
N VAL A 95 18.91 4.66 -14.74
CA VAL A 95 17.73 3.80 -14.56
C VAL A 95 16.48 4.54 -14.99
N ALA A 96 15.69 3.92 -15.88
CA ALA A 96 14.34 4.39 -16.19
C ALA A 96 13.32 3.69 -15.29
N VAL A 97 12.44 4.47 -14.69
CA VAL A 97 11.41 3.99 -13.77
C VAL A 97 10.04 4.38 -14.27
N VAL A 98 9.16 3.40 -14.34
CA VAL A 98 7.76 3.54 -14.72
C VAL A 98 6.89 2.80 -13.71
N ALA A 99 5.62 3.19 -13.59
CA ALA A 99 4.70 2.48 -12.70
C ALA A 99 3.38 2.15 -13.39
N VAL A 100 2.74 1.10 -12.89
CA VAL A 100 1.39 0.66 -13.27
C VAL A 100 0.57 0.52 -12.00
N GLN A 101 -0.56 1.20 -11.93
CA GLN A 101 -1.52 1.02 -10.86
C GLN A 101 -2.30 -0.27 -11.08
N LEU A 102 -2.36 -1.11 -10.06
CA LEU A 102 -3.22 -2.28 -10.02
C LEU A 102 -4.56 -1.89 -9.41
N LEU A 103 -5.61 -1.96 -10.18
CA LEU A 103 -6.96 -1.60 -9.73
C LEU A 103 -7.74 -2.82 -9.22
N GLY A 104 -7.27 -4.02 -9.56
CA GLY A 104 -7.92 -5.27 -9.19
C GLY A 104 -9.31 -5.42 -9.82
N ARG A 105 -10.17 -6.20 -9.15
CA ARG A 105 -11.59 -6.35 -9.50
C ARG A 105 -12.40 -5.32 -8.73
N ALA A 106 -13.36 -4.66 -9.40
CA ALA A 106 -14.22 -3.68 -8.76
C ALA A 106 -15.14 -4.35 -7.74
N HIS A 107 -15.29 -3.73 -6.58
CA HIS A 107 -16.26 -4.12 -5.55
C HIS A 107 -16.24 -5.61 -5.18
N GLN A 108 -15.05 -6.23 -5.25
CA GLN A 108 -14.88 -7.63 -4.86
C GLN A 108 -14.98 -7.74 -3.34
N ALA A 109 -15.92 -8.56 -2.87
CA ALA A 109 -16.12 -8.81 -1.44
C ALA A 109 -14.88 -9.48 -0.82
N THR A 110 -14.65 -9.17 0.45
CA THR A 110 -13.62 -9.81 1.27
C THR A 110 -14.30 -10.53 2.43
N MET A 111 -14.02 -11.81 2.58
CA MET A 111 -14.56 -12.61 3.68
C MET A 111 -13.50 -12.79 4.77
N VAL A 112 -13.92 -12.60 6.01
CA VAL A 112 -13.07 -12.80 7.18
C VAL A 112 -13.57 -14.01 7.95
N THR A 113 -12.82 -15.10 7.83
CA THR A 113 -13.10 -16.38 8.50
C THR A 113 -12.39 -16.41 9.84
N GLY A 114 -13.16 -16.42 10.90
CA GLY A 114 -12.62 -16.34 12.27
C GLY A 114 -11.92 -15.02 12.56
N SER A 115 -10.80 -15.07 13.30
CA SER A 115 -10.04 -13.88 13.72
C SER A 115 -8.74 -13.64 12.96
N VAL A 116 -8.36 -14.52 12.06
CA VAL A 116 -6.98 -14.56 11.50
C VAL A 116 -6.95 -14.69 9.99
N THR A 117 -7.96 -15.28 9.38
CA THR A 117 -7.96 -15.57 7.95
C THR A 117 -8.82 -14.56 7.20
N VAL A 118 -8.28 -14.02 6.13
CA VAL A 118 -8.98 -13.14 5.19
C VAL A 118 -8.87 -13.75 3.81
N GLU A 119 -10.01 -13.95 3.17
CA GLU A 119 -10.11 -14.48 1.82
C GLU A 119 -10.59 -13.37 0.88
N SER A 120 -9.77 -13.06 -0.10
CA SER A 120 -10.09 -12.11 -1.16
C SER A 120 -9.55 -12.64 -2.48
N GLU A 121 -10.39 -12.68 -3.50
CA GLU A 121 -9.95 -12.99 -4.86
C GLU A 121 -9.16 -11.84 -5.51
N ASN A 122 -9.14 -10.68 -4.86
CA ASN A 122 -8.44 -9.50 -5.35
C ASN A 122 -6.97 -9.51 -4.94
N ALA A 123 -6.23 -10.48 -5.46
CA ALA A 123 -4.81 -10.69 -5.19
C ALA A 123 -4.01 -10.90 -6.49
N ILE A 124 -2.72 -10.66 -6.42
CA ILE A 124 -1.76 -10.98 -7.48
C ILE A 124 -0.76 -12.01 -6.96
N ASP A 125 -0.44 -13.02 -7.77
CA ASP A 125 0.71 -13.86 -7.50
C ASP A 125 1.98 -13.19 -8.01
N VAL A 126 2.87 -12.86 -7.09
CA VAL A 126 4.13 -12.19 -7.40
C VAL A 126 5.04 -13.06 -8.27
N VAL A 127 4.85 -14.39 -8.24
CA VAL A 127 5.60 -15.35 -9.08
C VAL A 127 5.31 -15.13 -10.56
N GLU A 128 4.07 -14.78 -10.91
CA GLU A 128 3.67 -14.50 -12.29
C GLU A 128 4.34 -13.25 -12.89
N LEU A 129 4.97 -12.42 -12.06
CA LEU A 129 5.71 -11.25 -12.53
C LEU A 129 7.12 -11.59 -13.03
N VAL A 130 7.68 -12.76 -12.66
CA VAL A 130 9.04 -13.15 -13.07
C VAL A 130 9.18 -13.26 -14.60
N PRO A 131 8.29 -13.94 -15.33
CA PRO A 131 8.34 -13.94 -16.79
C PRO A 131 8.22 -12.54 -17.41
N MET A 132 7.52 -11.62 -16.73
CA MET A 132 7.33 -10.25 -17.20
C MET A 132 8.59 -9.37 -17.07
N LEU A 133 9.63 -9.84 -16.36
CA LEU A 133 10.94 -9.17 -16.34
C LEU A 133 11.66 -9.27 -17.69
N TYR A 134 11.34 -10.29 -18.47
CA TYR A 134 11.92 -10.50 -19.79
C TYR A 134 10.96 -9.98 -20.86
N GLN A 135 11.40 -8.98 -21.61
CA GLN A 135 10.59 -8.29 -22.59
C GLN A 135 11.06 -8.60 -24.02
N ALA A 136 10.25 -8.22 -25.02
CA ALA A 136 10.61 -8.43 -26.43
C ALA A 136 11.91 -7.67 -26.81
N LEU A 137 12.63 -8.21 -27.80
CA LEU A 137 13.90 -7.66 -28.30
C LEU A 137 14.97 -7.54 -27.22
N ASP A 138 15.12 -8.59 -26.44
CA ASP A 138 16.14 -8.75 -25.38
C ASP A 138 16.17 -7.66 -24.32
N LEU A 139 15.06 -6.92 -24.15
CA LEU A 139 14.92 -5.95 -23.10
C LEU A 139 14.63 -6.66 -21.77
N GLN A 140 15.40 -6.36 -20.74
CA GLN A 140 15.26 -6.97 -19.42
C GLN A 140 15.07 -5.89 -18.36
N LEU A 141 14.05 -6.06 -17.51
CA LEU A 141 13.88 -5.22 -16.32
C LEU A 141 14.83 -5.66 -15.22
N ASP A 142 15.37 -4.73 -14.47
CA ASP A 142 16.19 -5.02 -13.29
C ASP A 142 15.35 -5.60 -12.16
N SER A 143 14.13 -5.09 -12.02
CA SER A 143 13.21 -5.51 -10.98
C SER A 143 11.79 -5.03 -11.26
N ILE A 144 10.83 -5.77 -10.72
CA ILE A 144 9.44 -5.32 -10.54
C ILE A 144 9.17 -5.31 -9.03
N SER A 145 8.74 -4.17 -8.51
CA SER A 145 8.32 -4.02 -7.11
C SER A 145 6.81 -3.90 -7.03
N VAL A 146 6.16 -4.80 -6.29
CA VAL A 146 4.76 -4.66 -5.89
C VAL A 146 4.74 -3.80 -4.63
N VAL A 147 4.31 -2.55 -4.77
CA VAL A 147 4.26 -1.57 -3.68
C VAL A 147 2.80 -1.34 -3.33
N THR A 148 2.44 -1.72 -2.11
CA THR A 148 1.08 -1.57 -1.59
C THR A 148 1.09 -0.59 -0.43
N ILE A 149 0.28 0.47 -0.53
CA ILE A 149 0.11 1.50 0.49
C ILE A 149 -1.32 1.45 1.01
N GLY A 150 -1.52 1.53 2.32
CA GLY A 150 -2.86 1.51 2.90
C GLY A 150 -2.88 1.66 4.41
N SER A 151 -4.09 1.61 4.95
CA SER A 151 -4.35 1.69 6.38
C SER A 151 -5.55 0.81 6.75
N ARG A 152 -5.59 0.37 8.00
CA ARG A 152 -6.72 -0.39 8.53
C ARG A 152 -7.96 0.49 8.68
N HIS A 153 -7.79 1.72 9.13
CA HIS A 153 -8.84 2.68 9.45
C HIS A 153 -8.41 4.11 9.11
N GLY A 154 -9.33 5.05 9.20
CA GLY A 154 -9.04 6.48 9.09
C GLY A 154 -8.09 6.97 10.19
N SER A 155 -7.34 8.03 9.91
CA SER A 155 -6.35 8.60 10.85
C SER A 155 -6.88 9.79 11.65
N VAL A 156 -8.06 10.31 11.33
CA VAL A 156 -8.66 11.53 11.93
C VAL A 156 -9.85 11.13 12.78
N GLY A 157 -10.10 11.83 13.89
CA GLY A 157 -11.21 11.60 14.79
C GLY A 157 -11.10 10.38 15.69
N ASP A 158 -12.15 10.12 16.47
CA ASP A 158 -12.18 9.03 17.46
C ASP A 158 -12.82 7.77 16.91
N TYR A 159 -13.81 7.90 16.01
CA TYR A 159 -14.59 6.78 15.53
C TYR A 159 -13.76 5.74 14.74
N PRO A 160 -12.79 6.10 13.89
CA PRO A 160 -11.99 5.10 13.18
C PRO A 160 -11.29 4.10 14.11
N ARG A 161 -10.85 4.54 15.30
CA ARG A 161 -10.23 3.64 16.28
C ARG A 161 -11.26 2.72 16.94
N VAL A 162 -12.47 3.23 17.19
CA VAL A 162 -13.59 2.41 17.69
C VAL A 162 -13.95 1.36 16.65
N TYR A 163 -14.08 1.75 15.39
CA TYR A 163 -14.35 0.85 14.28
C TYR A 163 -13.28 -0.24 14.13
N ASP A 164 -11.99 0.10 14.21
CA ASP A 164 -10.89 -0.88 14.17
C ASP A 164 -10.95 -1.86 15.36
N SER A 165 -11.34 -1.38 16.55
CA SER A 165 -11.48 -2.25 17.73
C SER A 165 -12.62 -3.26 17.60
N GLU A 166 -13.72 -2.88 16.94
CA GLU A 166 -14.89 -3.75 16.70
C GLU A 166 -14.61 -4.80 15.61
N ILE A 167 -13.80 -4.48 14.59
CA ILE A 167 -13.34 -5.47 13.62
C ILE A 167 -12.36 -6.45 14.27
N GLY A 168 -11.52 -5.99 15.20
CA GLY A 168 -10.55 -6.84 15.90
C GLY A 168 -9.21 -6.96 15.17
N THR A 169 -8.63 -8.16 15.14
CA THR A 169 -7.25 -8.40 14.70
C THR A 169 -7.08 -9.12 13.36
N PRO A 170 -8.10 -9.35 12.51
CA PRO A 170 -7.83 -9.95 11.20
C PRO A 170 -6.94 -9.03 10.37
N PRO A 171 -6.18 -9.58 9.40
CA PRO A 171 -5.37 -8.80 8.49
C PRO A 171 -6.25 -8.14 7.42
N TYR A 172 -6.86 -7.00 7.72
CA TYR A 172 -7.65 -6.23 6.78
C TYR A 172 -7.09 -4.83 6.55
N ALA A 173 -7.44 -4.24 5.42
CA ALA A 173 -7.15 -2.85 5.09
C ALA A 173 -8.45 -2.15 4.65
N GLY A 174 -8.87 -1.12 5.42
CA GLY A 174 -9.99 -0.27 5.03
C GLY A 174 -9.70 0.46 3.72
N ARG A 175 -8.46 0.93 3.57
CA ARG A 175 -7.94 1.51 2.32
C ARG A 175 -6.66 0.82 1.92
N ARG A 176 -6.56 0.45 0.65
CA ARG A 176 -5.36 -0.17 0.07
C ARG A 176 -5.27 0.20 -1.40
N GLU A 177 -4.06 0.51 -1.82
CA GLU A 177 -3.73 0.83 -3.20
C GLU A 177 -2.42 0.14 -3.56
N THR A 178 -2.35 -0.48 -4.73
CA THR A 178 -1.19 -1.28 -5.14
C THR A 178 -0.66 -0.81 -6.47
N TRP A 179 0.67 -0.73 -6.55
CA TRP A 179 1.41 -0.29 -7.73
C TRP A 179 2.51 -1.28 -8.08
N LEU A 180 2.71 -1.49 -9.37
CA LEU A 180 3.91 -2.12 -9.89
C LEU A 180 4.91 -1.03 -10.27
N VAL A 181 6.03 -0.97 -9.58
CA VAL A 181 7.14 -0.07 -9.91
C VAL A 181 8.22 -0.88 -10.62
N MET A 182 8.42 -0.57 -11.91
CA MET A 182 9.33 -1.28 -12.80
C MET A 182 10.57 -0.45 -13.05
N ARG A 183 11.74 -1.08 -12.97
CA ARG A 183 13.05 -0.44 -13.14
C ARG A 183 13.79 -1.08 -14.30
N LEU A 184 14.31 -0.24 -15.18
CA LEU A 184 15.04 -0.61 -16.38
C LEU A 184 16.42 0.05 -16.35
N SER A 185 17.49 -0.74 -16.22
CA SER A 185 18.87 -0.28 -16.35
C SER A 185 19.19 0.05 -17.80
N VAL A 186 19.62 1.27 -18.07
CA VAL A 186 20.04 1.70 -19.42
C VAL A 186 21.33 0.99 -19.82
N ILE A 187 22.23 0.78 -18.87
CA ILE A 187 23.55 0.18 -19.13
C ILE A 187 23.40 -1.29 -19.50
N ASP A 188 22.60 -2.05 -18.76
CA ASP A 188 22.44 -3.49 -18.98
C ASP A 188 21.63 -3.77 -20.26
N ASN A 189 20.83 -2.80 -20.72
CA ASN A 189 19.98 -2.89 -21.90
C ASN A 189 20.53 -2.11 -23.11
N THR A 190 21.80 -1.73 -23.13
CA THR A 190 22.36 -0.88 -24.20
C THR A 190 22.12 -1.45 -25.59
N GLN A 191 22.23 -2.77 -25.77
CA GLN A 191 22.00 -3.40 -27.07
C GLN A 191 20.52 -3.39 -27.47
N ALA A 192 19.63 -3.73 -26.54
CA ALA A 192 18.19 -3.72 -26.77
C ALA A 192 17.65 -2.31 -27.05
N LEU A 193 18.26 -1.29 -26.46
CA LEU A 193 17.85 0.10 -26.61
C LEU A 193 18.32 0.73 -27.94
N ARG A 194 19.28 0.13 -28.66
CA ARG A 194 19.77 0.64 -29.98
C ARG A 194 18.67 0.75 -31.02
N TRP A 195 17.65 -0.08 -30.94
CA TRP A 195 16.52 -0.14 -31.87
C TRP A 195 15.32 0.70 -31.43
N ARG A 196 15.45 1.49 -30.39
CA ARG A 196 14.35 2.26 -29.80
C ARG A 196 14.65 3.75 -29.87
N THR A 197 13.61 4.55 -30.05
CA THR A 197 13.74 6.01 -30.22
C THR A 197 14.29 6.68 -28.97
N THR A 198 13.79 6.31 -27.81
CA THR A 198 14.25 6.82 -26.50
C THR A 198 14.10 5.76 -25.41
N VAL A 199 14.87 5.89 -24.35
CA VAL A 199 14.74 5.05 -23.14
C VAL A 199 13.35 5.17 -22.52
N GLY A 200 12.80 6.41 -22.50
CA GLY A 200 11.45 6.65 -21.99
C GLY A 200 10.37 5.94 -22.79
N ALA A 201 10.45 5.95 -24.12
CA ALA A 201 9.51 5.24 -24.99
C ALA A 201 9.61 3.71 -24.79
N ALA A 202 10.83 3.19 -24.58
CA ALA A 202 11.04 1.78 -24.24
C ALA A 202 10.37 1.41 -22.92
N ALA A 203 10.60 2.20 -21.86
CA ALA A 203 10.02 1.96 -20.55
C ALA A 203 8.48 2.03 -20.54
N ILE A 204 7.88 3.01 -21.25
CA ILE A 204 6.42 3.10 -21.39
C ILE A 204 5.85 1.90 -22.17
N SER A 205 6.52 1.46 -23.24
CA SER A 205 6.10 0.28 -23.99
C SER A 205 6.06 -0.98 -23.13
N VAL A 206 7.03 -1.12 -22.20
CA VAL A 206 7.03 -2.21 -21.21
C VAL A 206 5.84 -2.09 -20.27
N ALA A 207 5.60 -0.90 -19.70
CA ALA A 207 4.48 -0.66 -18.78
C ALA A 207 3.13 -0.96 -19.46
N GLN A 208 2.95 -0.55 -20.71
CA GLN A 208 1.75 -0.82 -21.49
C GLN A 208 1.55 -2.32 -21.77
N ARG A 209 2.63 -3.03 -22.11
CA ARG A 209 2.59 -4.47 -22.33
C ARG A 209 2.22 -5.24 -21.06
N ILE A 210 2.86 -4.92 -19.94
CA ILE A 210 2.57 -5.56 -18.65
C ILE A 210 1.13 -5.23 -18.23
N SER A 211 0.70 -3.97 -18.33
CA SER A 211 -0.70 -3.61 -18.08
C SER A 211 -1.69 -4.35 -18.97
N GLY A 212 -1.34 -4.60 -20.24
CA GLY A 212 -2.13 -5.40 -21.17
C GLY A 212 -2.21 -6.87 -20.76
N LEU A 213 -1.09 -7.49 -20.39
CA LEU A 213 -1.03 -8.88 -19.92
C LEU A 213 -1.87 -9.06 -18.65
N LEU A 214 -1.75 -8.17 -17.68
CA LEU A 214 -2.54 -8.21 -16.45
C LEU A 214 -4.04 -8.13 -16.74
N ARG A 215 -4.45 -7.28 -17.69
CA ARG A 215 -5.86 -7.19 -18.11
C ARG A 215 -6.34 -8.48 -18.78
N CYS A 216 -5.51 -9.16 -19.55
CA CYS A 216 -5.85 -10.49 -20.10
C CYS A 216 -6.05 -11.53 -18.99
N HIS A 217 -5.38 -11.39 -17.85
CA HIS A 217 -5.58 -12.23 -16.66
C HIS A 217 -6.73 -11.74 -15.74
N GLY A 218 -7.55 -10.78 -16.21
CA GLY A 218 -8.70 -10.28 -15.46
C GLY A 218 -8.38 -9.23 -14.39
N LEU A 219 -7.14 -8.74 -14.31
CA LEU A 219 -6.73 -7.68 -13.40
C LEU A 219 -6.72 -6.34 -14.10
N ARG A 220 -7.59 -5.41 -13.70
CA ARG A 220 -7.57 -4.04 -14.23
C ARG A 220 -6.28 -3.35 -13.81
N ALA A 221 -5.61 -2.75 -14.77
CA ALA A 221 -4.33 -2.08 -14.57
C ALA A 221 -4.21 -0.83 -15.45
N LYS A 222 -3.64 0.25 -14.92
CA LYS A 222 -3.48 1.55 -15.56
C LYS A 222 -2.02 2.01 -15.48
N VAL A 223 -1.45 2.40 -16.63
CA VAL A 223 -0.11 3.01 -16.66
C VAL A 223 -0.16 4.38 -15.99
N ALA A 224 0.79 4.64 -15.10
CA ALA A 224 0.90 5.90 -14.38
C ALA A 224 1.28 7.07 -15.31
N THR A 225 0.69 8.23 -15.08
CA THR A 225 1.13 9.50 -15.66
C THR A 225 2.29 10.09 -14.85
N ALA A 226 2.96 11.12 -15.36
CA ALA A 226 4.00 11.83 -14.60
C ALA A 226 3.44 12.42 -13.28
N THR A 227 2.21 12.93 -13.31
CA THR A 227 1.53 13.44 -12.13
C THR A 227 1.24 12.34 -11.12
N ASP A 228 0.81 11.14 -11.58
CA ASP A 228 0.57 9.99 -10.71
C ASP A 228 1.87 9.55 -10.00
N LEU A 229 3.02 9.58 -10.70
CA LEU A 229 4.32 9.26 -10.08
C LEU A 229 4.72 10.24 -8.98
N VAL A 230 4.51 11.55 -9.20
CA VAL A 230 4.79 12.58 -8.19
C VAL A 230 3.87 12.41 -6.98
N GLU A 231 2.58 12.20 -7.23
CA GLU A 231 1.59 12.04 -6.16
C GLU A 231 1.83 10.74 -5.37
N LEU A 232 2.21 9.66 -6.04
CA LEU A 232 2.58 8.42 -5.39
C LEU A 232 3.80 8.59 -4.49
N ASP A 233 4.87 9.22 -4.99
CA ASP A 233 6.07 9.50 -4.19
C ASP A 233 5.75 10.38 -2.97
N ARG A 234 4.89 11.40 -3.14
CA ARG A 234 4.43 12.25 -2.04
C ARG A 234 3.70 11.44 -0.96
N ARG A 235 2.81 10.53 -1.34
CA ARG A 235 2.09 9.65 -0.40
C ARG A 235 3.01 8.63 0.24
N LEU A 236 3.99 8.11 -0.49
CA LEU A 236 5.02 7.21 0.04
C LEU A 236 6.02 7.90 0.98
N GLY A 237 5.92 9.23 1.15
CA GLY A 237 6.72 9.99 2.10
C GLY A 237 7.99 10.57 1.50
N TRP A 238 7.92 11.11 0.28
CA TRP A 238 9.05 11.80 -0.37
C TRP A 238 9.67 12.91 0.49
N ASP A 239 8.84 13.67 1.21
CA ASP A 239 9.25 14.69 2.17
C ASP A 239 10.20 14.16 3.25
N ALA A 240 9.96 12.94 3.73
CA ALA A 240 10.81 12.29 4.71
C ALA A 240 12.18 11.89 4.14
N VAL A 241 12.24 11.52 2.87
CA VAL A 241 13.43 10.98 2.21
C VAL A 241 14.31 12.11 1.62
N SER A 242 13.68 13.15 1.07
CA SER A 242 14.35 14.33 0.55
C SER A 242 14.84 15.29 1.65
N GLY A 243 14.34 15.14 2.88
CA GLY A 243 14.73 15.92 4.05
C GLY A 243 16.02 15.44 4.72
N THR A 244 16.48 16.23 5.70
CA THR A 244 17.69 15.93 6.49
C THR A 244 17.39 15.27 7.84
N THR A 245 16.15 14.91 8.10
CA THR A 245 15.66 14.45 9.42
C THR A 245 15.78 12.94 9.64
N GLN A 246 16.72 12.30 8.95
CA GLN A 246 16.99 10.88 9.16
C GLN A 246 17.60 10.61 10.53
N ARG A 247 16.99 9.69 11.27
CA ARG A 247 17.56 9.07 12.47
C ARG A 247 18.00 7.63 12.17
N TRP A 248 18.80 7.08 13.07
CA TRP A 248 19.30 5.70 12.93
C TRP A 248 18.18 4.66 12.80
N LYS A 249 17.08 4.84 13.51
CA LYS A 249 15.98 3.87 13.61
C LYS A 249 14.73 4.24 12.81
N ALA A 250 14.61 5.48 12.34
CA ALA A 250 13.42 5.98 11.64
C ALA A 250 13.77 7.23 10.85
N VAL A 251 12.91 7.63 9.92
CA VAL A 251 12.96 8.91 9.21
C VAL A 251 11.68 9.68 9.49
N ARG A 252 11.79 11.00 9.65
CA ARG A 252 10.65 11.86 9.93
C ARG A 252 10.20 12.60 8.68
N GLY A 253 8.93 12.48 8.34
CA GLY A 253 8.24 13.31 7.36
C GLY A 253 7.19 14.21 8.00
N GLU A 254 6.47 14.97 7.18
CA GLU A 254 5.36 15.83 7.63
C GLU A 254 4.23 15.02 8.26
N ALA A 255 3.92 13.86 7.69
CA ALA A 255 2.84 12.98 8.15
C ALA A 255 3.24 12.02 9.30
N GLY A 256 4.42 12.20 9.91
CA GLY A 256 4.88 11.38 11.05
C GLY A 256 6.21 10.67 10.80
N TRP A 257 6.48 9.66 11.63
CA TRP A 257 7.70 8.88 11.57
C TRP A 257 7.50 7.62 10.74
N MET A 258 8.40 7.37 9.82
CA MET A 258 8.45 6.17 9.01
C MET A 258 9.56 5.26 9.52
N THR A 259 9.22 3.98 9.74
CA THR A 259 10.18 2.95 10.14
C THR A 259 10.04 1.76 9.22
N THR A 260 11.13 1.40 8.54
CA THR A 260 11.15 0.27 7.60
C THR A 260 11.80 -0.95 8.22
N TYR A 261 11.15 -2.08 8.01
CA TYR A 261 11.58 -3.41 8.44
C TYR A 261 11.70 -4.33 7.22
N ALA A 262 12.65 -5.25 7.29
CA ALA A 262 12.83 -6.31 6.29
C ALA A 262 12.24 -7.62 6.79
N TYR A 263 11.65 -8.39 5.89
CA TYR A 263 11.38 -9.80 6.11
C TYR A 263 12.67 -10.59 5.84
N PRO A 264 13.13 -11.43 6.80
CA PRO A 264 14.16 -12.43 6.50
C PRO A 264 13.66 -13.37 5.39
N GLY A 265 14.56 -13.77 4.48
CA GLY A 265 14.15 -14.53 3.30
C GLY A 265 13.36 -15.81 3.58
N GLN A 266 13.71 -16.51 4.67
CA GLN A 266 13.07 -17.78 5.08
C GLN A 266 11.60 -17.61 5.52
N VAL A 267 11.16 -16.39 5.80
CA VAL A 267 9.82 -16.11 6.32
C VAL A 267 8.94 -15.33 5.33
N ILE A 268 9.43 -15.11 4.11
CA ILE A 268 8.62 -14.49 3.05
C ILE A 268 7.60 -15.52 2.60
N SER A 269 6.32 -15.26 2.91
CA SER A 269 5.18 -16.09 2.52
C SER A 269 3.92 -15.22 2.43
N SER A 270 2.92 -15.64 1.66
CA SER A 270 1.65 -14.94 1.53
C SER A 270 1.01 -14.65 2.89
N ARG A 271 1.03 -15.63 3.81
CA ARG A 271 0.51 -15.48 5.17
C ARG A 271 1.23 -14.39 5.96
N ASN A 272 2.57 -14.36 5.94
CA ASN A 272 3.33 -13.37 6.69
C ASN A 272 3.19 -11.96 6.08
N LEU A 273 3.04 -11.86 4.76
CA LEU A 273 2.73 -10.60 4.08
C LEU A 273 1.34 -10.10 4.46
N ALA A 274 0.33 -10.96 4.47
CA ALA A 274 -1.02 -10.60 4.91
C ALA A 274 -1.04 -10.14 6.39
N GLN A 275 -0.30 -10.80 7.27
CA GLN A 275 -0.22 -10.42 8.68
C GLN A 275 0.34 -9.01 8.93
N ALA A 276 1.03 -8.40 7.97
CA ALA A 276 1.41 -6.99 8.05
C ALA A 276 0.19 -6.07 8.26
N TRP A 277 -0.95 -6.44 7.72
CA TRP A 277 -2.19 -5.68 7.81
C TRP A 277 -2.93 -5.82 9.15
N THR A 278 -2.37 -6.58 10.10
CA THR A 278 -2.84 -6.59 11.51
C THR A 278 -2.25 -5.42 12.32
N LEU A 279 -1.21 -4.75 11.79
CA LEU A 279 -0.52 -3.70 12.51
C LEU A 279 -1.39 -2.44 12.62
N ARG A 280 -1.49 -1.91 13.82
CA ARG A 280 -2.18 -0.64 14.11
C ARG A 280 -1.20 0.51 13.91
N ALA A 281 -1.13 1.00 12.69
CA ALA A 281 -0.32 2.14 12.28
C ALA A 281 -1.19 3.11 11.48
N ASP A 282 -0.79 4.38 11.41
CA ASP A 282 -1.51 5.39 10.61
C ASP A 282 -1.49 5.01 9.13
N GLU A 283 -0.40 4.39 8.68
CA GLU A 283 -0.25 3.89 7.33
C GLU A 283 0.80 2.77 7.26
N ILE A 284 0.59 1.84 6.37
CA ILE A 284 1.45 0.69 6.10
C ILE A 284 1.82 0.73 4.62
N ILE A 285 3.12 0.60 4.33
CA ILE A 285 3.63 0.44 2.97
C ILE A 285 4.35 -0.91 2.91
N GLN A 286 3.83 -1.82 2.12
CA GLN A 286 4.43 -3.12 1.87
C GLN A 286 5.09 -3.09 0.49
N ASN A 287 6.30 -3.62 0.39
CA ASN A 287 7.03 -3.71 -0.87
C ASN A 287 7.62 -5.11 -1.03
N VAL A 288 7.18 -5.79 -2.08
CA VAL A 288 7.73 -7.06 -2.52
C VAL A 288 8.38 -6.85 -3.88
N THR A 289 9.69 -7.07 -3.97
CA THR A 289 10.45 -6.88 -5.21
C THR A 289 10.97 -8.20 -5.72
N VAL A 290 10.72 -8.49 -7.00
CA VAL A 290 11.24 -9.66 -7.71
C VAL A 290 12.35 -9.26 -8.68
N PHE A 291 13.29 -10.20 -8.87
CA PHE A 291 14.46 -10.04 -9.72
C PHE A 291 14.53 -11.12 -10.80
N PRO A 292 15.32 -10.88 -11.88
CA PRO A 292 15.46 -11.83 -12.99
C PRO A 292 16.01 -13.20 -12.60
N ASP A 293 16.78 -13.29 -11.53
CA ASP A 293 17.33 -14.55 -11.00
C ASP A 293 16.31 -15.35 -10.15
N ALA A 294 15.03 -15.05 -10.28
CA ALA A 294 13.96 -15.65 -9.50
C ALA A 294 14.17 -15.51 -7.97
N THR A 295 14.80 -14.43 -7.55
CA THR A 295 14.89 -14.06 -6.14
C THR A 295 13.92 -12.93 -5.81
N CYS A 296 13.59 -12.79 -4.54
CA CYS A 296 12.74 -11.70 -4.06
C CYS A 296 13.26 -11.08 -2.77
N THR A 297 12.77 -9.89 -2.49
CA THR A 297 12.92 -9.22 -1.19
C THR A 297 11.58 -8.67 -0.76
N ALA A 298 11.30 -8.66 0.54
CA ALA A 298 10.10 -8.06 1.09
C ALA A 298 10.44 -7.10 2.23
N THR A 299 9.80 -5.94 2.25
CA THR A 299 9.91 -4.93 3.30
C THR A 299 8.53 -4.41 3.68
N ILE A 300 8.43 -3.93 4.91
CA ILE A 300 7.26 -3.20 5.40
C ILE A 300 7.73 -1.89 6.04
N THR A 301 7.13 -0.79 5.65
CA THR A 301 7.31 0.52 6.27
C THR A 301 6.04 0.89 7.01
N VAL A 302 6.15 1.19 8.28
CA VAL A 302 5.03 1.66 9.10
C VAL A 302 5.19 3.15 9.39
N ARG A 303 4.09 3.89 9.25
CA ARG A 303 4.00 5.30 9.63
C ARG A 303 3.29 5.41 10.98
N THR A 304 3.92 6.12 11.91
CA THR A 304 3.43 6.28 13.29
C THR A 304 3.69 7.71 13.79
N PRO A 305 2.90 8.23 14.74
CA PRO A 305 3.09 9.59 15.28
C PRO A 305 4.45 9.74 16.01
N THR A 306 4.93 8.64 16.59
CA THR A 306 6.23 8.58 17.31
C THR A 306 7.07 7.44 16.75
N PRO A 307 8.42 7.53 16.82
CA PRO A 307 9.27 6.45 16.35
C PRO A 307 8.97 5.14 17.07
N ALA A 308 8.68 4.07 16.34
CA ALA A 308 8.39 2.77 16.93
C ALA A 308 9.59 2.25 17.76
N PRO A 309 9.43 1.97 19.05
CA PRO A 309 10.55 1.58 19.93
C PRO A 309 11.09 0.19 19.60
N THR A 310 10.21 -0.73 19.23
CA THR A 310 10.52 -2.13 18.93
C THR A 310 9.94 -2.53 17.58
N PRO A 311 10.45 -3.58 16.91
CA PRO A 311 9.77 -4.17 15.76
C PRO A 311 8.36 -4.62 16.13
N PRO A 312 7.37 -4.46 15.24
CA PRO A 312 5.99 -4.84 15.52
C PRO A 312 5.78 -6.36 15.55
N SER A 313 6.74 -7.13 15.07
CA SER A 313 6.75 -8.59 15.11
C SER A 313 8.18 -9.09 15.31
N VAL A 314 8.33 -10.25 15.96
CA VAL A 314 9.63 -10.91 16.18
C VAL A 314 10.29 -11.30 14.87
N VAL A 315 9.49 -11.52 13.83
CA VAL A 315 9.95 -11.93 12.50
C VAL A 315 10.57 -10.76 11.73
N LEU A 316 10.15 -9.54 12.01
CA LEU A 316 10.57 -8.34 11.28
C LEU A 316 11.89 -7.79 11.82
N ARG A 317 12.82 -7.50 10.92
CA ARG A 317 14.11 -6.89 11.26
C ARG A 317 14.20 -5.46 10.80
N ARG A 318 14.41 -4.52 11.73
CA ARG A 318 14.57 -3.10 11.41
C ARG A 318 15.82 -2.86 10.58
N LEU A 319 15.70 -2.05 9.53
CA LEU A 319 16.82 -1.61 8.68
C LEU A 319 17.51 -0.39 9.30
N ASN A 320 18.21 -0.60 10.41
CA ASN A 320 18.90 0.46 11.12
C ASN A 320 19.98 1.13 10.26
N GLY A 321 20.05 2.46 10.28
CA GLY A 321 21.01 3.25 9.50
C GLY A 321 20.67 3.38 8.00
N GLU A 322 19.70 2.61 7.50
CA GLU A 322 19.28 2.60 6.09
C GLU A 322 17.83 3.08 5.90
N GLN A 323 17.25 3.75 6.90
CA GLN A 323 15.82 4.04 6.93
C GLN A 323 15.34 4.90 5.76
N ALA A 324 16.07 5.97 5.40
CA ALA A 324 15.70 6.79 4.25
C ALA A 324 15.87 6.05 2.93
N ALA A 325 16.95 5.30 2.77
CA ALA A 325 17.16 4.47 1.58
C ALA A 325 16.10 3.37 1.46
N ALA A 326 15.72 2.75 2.58
CA ALA A 326 14.69 1.72 2.62
C ALA A 326 13.29 2.29 2.30
N ALA A 327 12.96 3.48 2.80
CA ALA A 327 11.75 4.20 2.41
C ALA A 327 11.77 4.58 0.92
N ALA A 328 12.89 5.06 0.40
CA ALA A 328 13.06 5.40 -1.01
C ALA A 328 12.92 4.18 -1.95
N ALA A 329 13.24 2.98 -1.48
CA ALA A 329 13.05 1.76 -2.27
C ALA A 329 11.57 1.48 -2.60
N ASN A 330 10.64 2.06 -1.85
CA ASN A 330 9.20 1.96 -2.11
C ASN A 330 8.73 2.91 -3.22
N MET A 331 9.50 3.93 -3.55
CA MET A 331 9.12 5.04 -4.42
C MET A 331 9.49 4.81 -5.89
N CYS A 332 9.02 5.72 -6.74
CA CYS A 332 9.24 5.68 -8.19
C CYS A 332 10.60 6.26 -8.60
N GLY A 333 11.68 5.75 -8.03
CA GLY A 333 13.04 6.13 -8.35
C GLY A 333 14.00 4.94 -8.46
N PRO A 334 15.30 5.19 -8.74
CA PRO A 334 16.31 4.15 -8.70
C PRO A 334 16.30 3.43 -7.36
N ARG A 335 16.43 2.12 -7.39
CA ARG A 335 16.41 1.34 -6.16
C ARG A 335 17.73 1.47 -5.42
N PRO A 336 17.73 2.00 -4.18
CA PRO A 336 18.93 2.07 -3.39
C PRO A 336 19.44 0.67 -3.01
N PHE A 337 20.74 0.51 -2.96
CA PHE A 337 21.34 -0.71 -2.43
C PHE A 337 21.21 -0.74 -0.90
N LEU A 338 20.47 -1.73 -0.38
CA LEU A 338 20.26 -1.92 1.06
C LEU A 338 21.13 -3.06 1.56
N ARG A 339 22.07 -2.76 2.45
CA ARG A 339 23.00 -3.74 3.02
C ARG A 339 22.32 -4.75 3.95
N GLY A 340 21.29 -4.26 4.64
CA GLY A 340 20.46 -5.06 5.54
C GLY A 340 19.42 -5.93 4.83
N LEU A 341 19.19 -5.76 3.54
CA LEU A 341 18.19 -6.50 2.77
C LEU A 341 18.88 -7.42 1.77
N ARG A 342 18.65 -8.73 1.90
CA ARG A 342 19.25 -9.73 1.00
C ARG A 342 18.14 -10.39 0.19
N PRO A 343 18.32 -10.54 -1.13
CA PRO A 343 17.45 -11.37 -1.93
C PRO A 343 17.45 -12.82 -1.42
N SER A 344 16.32 -13.47 -1.50
CA SER A 344 16.11 -14.88 -1.19
C SER A 344 15.36 -15.55 -2.33
N PRO A 345 15.45 -16.87 -2.49
CA PRO A 345 14.67 -17.58 -3.49
C PRO A 345 13.18 -17.24 -3.36
N LEU A 346 12.52 -17.05 -4.49
CA LEU A 346 11.08 -16.80 -4.55
C LEU A 346 10.35 -18.09 -4.16
N PRO A 347 9.33 -18.05 -3.29
CA PRO A 347 8.46 -19.20 -3.02
C PRO A 347 7.70 -19.65 -4.29
N GLU A 348 7.18 -20.88 -4.29
CA GLU A 348 6.37 -21.40 -5.41
C GLU A 348 5.11 -20.56 -5.67
N GLN A 349 4.53 -19.98 -4.61
CA GLN A 349 3.40 -19.07 -4.66
C GLN A 349 3.58 -17.93 -3.66
N LEU A 350 3.35 -16.70 -4.08
CA LEU A 350 3.44 -15.52 -3.22
C LEU A 350 2.32 -14.54 -3.53
N LEU A 351 1.18 -14.75 -2.90
CA LEU A 351 0.00 -13.89 -3.07
C LEU A 351 0.14 -12.58 -2.29
N THR A 352 -0.22 -11.49 -2.94
CA THR A 352 -0.34 -10.15 -2.34
C THR A 352 -1.69 -9.57 -2.72
N GLU A 353 -2.45 -9.14 -1.72
CA GLU A 353 -3.75 -8.50 -1.93
C GLU A 353 -3.59 -7.12 -2.59
N ILE A 354 -4.44 -6.80 -3.56
CA ILE A 354 -4.34 -5.60 -4.39
C ILE A 354 -5.22 -4.47 -3.87
N GLY A 355 -6.51 -4.71 -3.71
CA GLY A 355 -7.52 -3.72 -3.37
C GLY A 355 -7.77 -3.61 -1.87
N PRO A 356 -8.59 -2.62 -1.43
CA PRO A 356 -9.06 -2.54 -0.06
C PRO A 356 -9.92 -3.76 0.30
N SER A 357 -9.88 -4.16 1.57
CA SER A 357 -10.84 -5.15 2.08
C SER A 357 -12.25 -4.54 2.18
N GLY A 358 -12.32 -3.22 2.35
CA GLY A 358 -13.57 -2.47 2.34
C GLY A 358 -14.18 -2.24 3.72
N VAL A 359 -15.49 -2.00 3.71
CA VAL A 359 -16.30 -1.64 4.88
C VAL A 359 -16.96 -2.90 5.44
N LEU A 360 -16.92 -3.10 6.76
CA LEU A 360 -17.62 -4.20 7.40
C LEU A 360 -19.13 -4.01 7.28
N ILE A 361 -19.79 -4.94 6.60
CA ILE A 361 -21.26 -4.96 6.51
C ILE A 361 -21.83 -5.75 7.68
N GLY A 362 -21.42 -7.00 7.88
CA GLY A 362 -21.93 -7.83 8.95
C GLY A 362 -21.47 -9.28 8.83
N LYS A 363 -22.26 -10.22 9.35
CA LYS A 363 -21.98 -11.66 9.37
C LYS A 363 -22.82 -12.41 8.35
N LEU A 364 -22.22 -13.38 7.72
CA LEU A 364 -22.87 -14.38 6.89
C LEU A 364 -23.45 -15.50 7.75
N SER A 365 -24.32 -16.33 7.17
CA SER A 365 -24.95 -17.47 7.86
C SER A 365 -23.95 -18.52 8.39
N ASN A 366 -22.75 -18.59 7.79
CA ASN A 366 -21.66 -19.47 8.25
C ASN A 366 -20.82 -18.85 9.39
N GLY A 367 -21.15 -17.63 9.82
CA GLY A 367 -20.43 -16.90 10.88
C GLY A 367 -19.25 -16.04 10.39
N ASP A 368 -18.89 -16.10 9.11
CA ASP A 368 -17.87 -15.26 8.51
C ASP A 368 -18.35 -13.81 8.41
N ARG A 369 -17.42 -12.86 8.48
CA ARG A 369 -17.73 -11.43 8.31
C ARG A 369 -17.51 -11.00 6.88
N LEU A 370 -18.50 -10.31 6.31
CA LEU A 370 -18.43 -9.72 4.99
C LEU A 370 -17.92 -8.27 5.07
N LEU A 371 -16.83 -7.98 4.37
CA LEU A 371 -16.38 -6.64 4.09
C LEU A 371 -16.59 -6.33 2.61
N MET A 372 -17.06 -5.10 2.31
CA MET A 372 -17.38 -4.68 0.96
C MET A 372 -16.67 -3.37 0.62
N PRO A 373 -15.82 -3.33 -0.42
CA PRO A 373 -15.28 -2.08 -0.94
C PRO A 373 -16.40 -1.24 -1.59
N VAL A 374 -16.71 -0.11 -1.00
CA VAL A 374 -17.70 0.84 -1.56
C VAL A 374 -17.08 1.81 -2.56
N THR A 375 -15.75 1.91 -2.58
CA THR A 375 -14.99 2.79 -3.47
C THR A 375 -14.12 1.96 -4.39
N ASP A 376 -14.12 2.31 -5.68
CA ASP A 376 -13.20 1.78 -6.67
C ASP A 376 -12.18 2.85 -7.09
N ALA A 377 -10.89 2.48 -7.14
CA ALA A 377 -9.83 3.42 -7.52
C ALA A 377 -9.79 3.73 -9.03
N GLY A 378 -10.44 2.91 -9.86
CA GLY A 378 -10.39 3.01 -11.32
C GLY A 378 -11.54 3.80 -11.94
N GLU A 379 -12.71 3.76 -11.33
CA GLU A 379 -13.95 4.25 -11.91
C GLU A 379 -14.86 4.91 -10.86
N LEU A 380 -15.87 5.62 -11.36
CA LEU A 380 -16.93 6.19 -10.54
C LEU A 380 -17.79 5.06 -9.96
N SER A 381 -17.87 4.98 -8.63
CA SER A 381 -18.69 3.99 -7.94
C SER A 381 -20.05 4.57 -7.57
N ARG A 382 -21.11 3.82 -7.84
CA ARG A 382 -22.47 4.11 -7.43
C ARG A 382 -22.98 2.99 -6.52
N VAL A 383 -23.30 3.36 -5.30
CA VAL A 383 -23.80 2.43 -4.28
C VAL A 383 -25.23 2.82 -3.95
N PHE A 384 -26.13 1.86 -3.96
CA PHE A 384 -27.52 2.05 -3.54
C PHE A 384 -27.76 1.38 -2.20
N VAL A 385 -28.36 2.11 -1.27
CA VAL A 385 -28.69 1.61 0.08
C VAL A 385 -30.18 1.86 0.35
N ALA A 386 -31.00 0.82 0.25
CA ALA A 386 -32.40 0.86 0.62
C ALA A 386 -32.56 0.32 2.04
N ALA A 387 -32.57 1.21 3.03
CA ALA A 387 -32.57 0.81 4.44
C ALA A 387 -33.16 1.90 5.35
N ASP A 388 -33.55 1.50 6.55
CA ASP A 388 -33.93 2.40 7.63
C ASP A 388 -32.71 3.22 8.12
N ASP A 389 -32.98 4.36 8.72
CA ASP A 389 -31.96 5.30 9.20
C ASP A 389 -30.86 4.63 10.05
N PRO A 390 -31.15 3.72 11.01
CA PRO A 390 -30.11 3.09 11.81
C PRO A 390 -29.10 2.29 10.99
N ILE A 391 -29.54 1.60 9.93
CA ILE A 391 -28.67 0.83 9.03
C ILE A 391 -27.92 1.75 8.07
N ALA A 392 -28.65 2.67 7.40
CA ALA A 392 -28.03 3.62 6.48
C ALA A 392 -26.94 4.45 7.14
N LYS A 393 -27.20 4.97 8.35
CA LYS A 393 -26.21 5.73 9.12
C LYS A 393 -24.99 4.88 9.50
N ARG A 394 -25.17 3.57 9.86
CA ARG A 394 -24.04 2.68 10.14
C ARG A 394 -23.16 2.47 8.92
N ILE A 395 -23.73 2.27 7.74
CA ILE A 395 -22.95 2.16 6.50
C ILE A 395 -22.11 3.42 6.27
N VAL A 396 -22.72 4.59 6.47
CA VAL A 396 -22.06 5.89 6.29
C VAL A 396 -20.91 6.09 7.30
N ILE A 397 -21.14 5.84 8.59
CA ILE A 397 -20.06 6.00 9.59
C ILE A 397 -18.96 4.97 9.41
N ARG A 398 -19.28 3.72 9.06
CA ARG A 398 -18.29 2.67 8.79
C ARG A 398 -17.44 2.99 7.56
N THR A 399 -18.04 3.60 6.53
CA THR A 399 -17.31 4.11 5.37
C THR A 399 -16.27 5.15 5.79
N ALA A 400 -16.65 6.08 6.68
CA ALA A 400 -15.70 7.03 7.25
C ALA A 400 -14.68 6.33 8.17
N GLY A 401 -15.10 5.35 8.96
CA GLY A 401 -14.24 4.54 9.81
C GLY A 401 -13.17 3.78 9.03
N ALA A 402 -13.49 3.26 7.85
CA ALA A 402 -12.55 2.63 6.92
C ALA A 402 -11.52 3.62 6.33
N GLY A 403 -11.73 4.93 6.49
CA GLY A 403 -10.78 5.97 6.09
C GLY A 403 -11.24 6.87 4.95
N GLU A 404 -12.50 6.73 4.48
CA GLU A 404 -13.06 7.62 3.47
C GLU A 404 -13.50 8.96 4.09
N ARG A 405 -13.47 10.03 3.28
CA ARG A 405 -14.03 11.33 3.65
C ARG A 405 -15.41 11.47 3.04
N VAL A 406 -16.41 11.50 3.91
CA VAL A 406 -17.82 11.45 3.52
C VAL A 406 -18.46 12.84 3.58
N CYS A 407 -19.23 13.17 2.55
CA CYS A 407 -20.07 14.37 2.53
C CYS A 407 -21.52 13.95 2.32
N VAL A 408 -22.39 14.22 3.29
CA VAL A 408 -23.83 13.95 3.19
C VAL A 408 -24.53 15.19 2.64
N HIS A 409 -25.17 15.06 1.49
CA HIS A 409 -25.95 16.11 0.85
C HIS A 409 -27.44 15.93 1.18
N THR A 410 -27.98 16.77 2.05
CA THR A 410 -29.36 16.64 2.53
C THR A 410 -30.03 17.99 2.70
N ARG A 411 -31.34 18.04 2.54
CA ARG A 411 -32.15 19.18 2.95
C ARG A 411 -32.59 19.11 4.41
N ASP A 412 -32.61 17.89 4.97
CA ASP A 412 -32.91 17.66 6.37
C ASP A 412 -31.63 17.42 7.16
N MET A 413 -31.02 18.52 7.61
CA MET A 413 -29.78 18.48 8.42
C MET A 413 -29.99 17.80 9.77
N SER A 414 -31.23 17.78 10.29
CA SER A 414 -31.54 17.19 11.60
C SER A 414 -31.47 15.67 11.55
N ARG A 415 -31.91 15.04 10.49
CA ARG A 415 -31.83 13.59 10.26
C ARG A 415 -30.41 13.07 10.38
N TRP A 416 -29.43 13.81 9.85
CA TRP A 416 -28.02 13.41 9.78
C TRP A 416 -27.13 14.09 10.84
N ALA A 417 -27.73 14.81 11.79
CA ALA A 417 -26.95 15.53 12.82
C ALA A 417 -26.10 14.59 13.69
N SER A 418 -26.59 13.38 13.96
CA SER A 418 -25.90 12.38 14.79
C SER A 418 -24.61 11.84 14.16
N VAL A 419 -24.51 11.74 12.84
CA VAL A 419 -23.33 11.19 12.15
C VAL A 419 -22.22 12.22 11.94
N ARG A 420 -22.44 13.50 12.30
CA ARG A 420 -21.45 14.57 12.09
C ARG A 420 -20.19 14.32 12.92
N MET A 421 -19.08 14.16 12.26
CA MET A 421 -17.76 13.95 12.85
C MET A 421 -16.68 14.55 11.92
N PRO A 422 -15.39 14.60 12.32
CA PRO A 422 -14.33 15.20 11.48
C PRO A 422 -14.22 14.64 10.06
N GLU A 423 -14.55 13.37 9.86
CA GLU A 423 -14.53 12.68 8.56
C GLU A 423 -15.84 12.81 7.79
N ILE A 424 -16.93 13.21 8.45
CA ILE A 424 -18.26 13.31 7.86
C ILE A 424 -18.76 14.76 7.93
N SER A 425 -18.93 15.37 6.77
CA SER A 425 -19.56 16.67 6.62
C SER A 425 -21.02 16.52 6.19
N VAL A 426 -21.93 17.29 6.79
CA VAL A 426 -23.34 17.32 6.39
C VAL A 426 -23.63 18.70 5.81
N VAL A 427 -24.06 18.76 4.56
CA VAL A 427 -24.26 20.01 3.81
C VAL A 427 -25.63 20.04 3.12
N SER A 428 -26.19 21.24 2.96
CA SER A 428 -27.45 21.47 2.22
C SER A 428 -27.23 21.90 0.76
N SER A 429 -25.99 21.83 0.27
CA SER A 429 -25.59 22.27 -1.07
C SER A 429 -25.11 21.11 -1.93
N SER A 430 -25.03 21.34 -3.25
CA SER A 430 -24.42 20.38 -4.18
C SER A 430 -22.88 20.33 -4.10
N ARG A 431 -22.25 21.36 -3.51
CA ARG A 431 -20.78 21.41 -3.42
C ARG A 431 -20.28 20.54 -2.27
N PRO A 432 -19.51 19.46 -2.54
CA PRO A 432 -18.92 18.64 -1.49
C PRO A 432 -17.91 19.44 -0.66
N ALA A 433 -17.73 19.03 0.59
CA ALA A 433 -16.63 19.53 1.41
C ALA A 433 -15.25 19.21 0.79
N PRO A 434 -14.20 20.01 1.06
CA PRO A 434 -12.87 19.74 0.52
C PRO A 434 -12.36 18.34 0.86
N ARG A 435 -11.71 17.70 -0.11
CA ARG A 435 -11.16 16.33 -0.01
C ARG A 435 -12.21 15.22 0.18
N THR A 436 -13.48 15.45 -0.11
CA THR A 436 -14.53 14.42 -0.11
C THR A 436 -14.19 13.33 -1.14
N THR A 437 -14.22 12.08 -0.70
CA THR A 437 -14.05 10.89 -1.55
C THR A 437 -15.38 10.21 -1.81
N VAL A 438 -16.32 10.30 -0.86
CA VAL A 438 -17.64 9.68 -0.93
C VAL A 438 -18.72 10.75 -0.66
N SER A 439 -19.67 10.91 -1.58
CA SER A 439 -20.88 11.69 -1.34
C SER A 439 -22.08 10.79 -1.08
N VAL A 440 -22.85 11.15 -0.06
CA VAL A 440 -24.13 10.48 0.26
C VAL A 440 -25.26 11.39 -0.19
N VAL A 441 -26.19 10.85 -0.97
CA VAL A 441 -27.37 11.57 -1.48
C VAL A 441 -28.65 10.83 -1.09
N GLU A 442 -29.74 11.58 -0.88
CA GLU A 442 -31.03 11.00 -0.52
C GLU A 442 -31.87 10.75 -1.77
N TYR A 443 -32.38 9.51 -1.87
CA TYR A 443 -33.38 9.14 -2.88
C TYR A 443 -34.74 9.74 -2.54
N ARG A 444 -35.46 10.28 -3.54
CA ARG A 444 -36.81 10.77 -3.37
C ARG A 444 -37.82 9.98 -4.19
N MET A 445 -38.84 9.48 -3.51
CA MET A 445 -39.97 8.85 -4.19
C MET A 445 -40.64 9.85 -5.16
N GLY A 446 -40.88 9.41 -6.40
CA GLY A 446 -41.56 10.20 -7.44
C GLY A 446 -40.67 11.10 -8.30
N GLY A 447 -39.40 11.26 -7.99
CA GLY A 447 -38.48 12.14 -8.72
C GLY A 447 -37.33 11.45 -9.45
N GLY A 448 -37.26 10.12 -9.36
CA GLY A 448 -36.11 9.35 -9.88
C GLY A 448 -34.85 9.48 -9.02
N ILE A 449 -33.75 8.86 -9.49
CA ILE A 449 -32.48 8.79 -8.78
C ILE A 449 -31.79 10.15 -8.59
N ASP A 450 -32.16 11.14 -9.46
CA ASP A 450 -31.55 12.49 -9.47
C ASP A 450 -32.31 13.53 -8.65
N ALA A 451 -33.35 13.15 -7.90
CA ALA A 451 -34.17 14.09 -7.12
C ALA A 451 -33.52 14.62 -5.84
N GLY A 452 -32.38 14.04 -5.45
CA GLY A 452 -31.53 14.51 -4.35
C GLY A 452 -30.68 15.73 -4.76
N ILE A 453 -29.86 16.20 -3.82
CA ILE A 453 -28.84 17.21 -4.10
C ILE A 453 -27.65 16.49 -4.78
N SER A 454 -27.58 16.60 -6.10
CA SER A 454 -26.48 15.96 -6.86
C SER A 454 -25.14 16.66 -6.59
N PRO A 455 -24.08 15.95 -6.19
CA PRO A 455 -22.79 16.57 -5.88
C PRO A 455 -22.10 17.10 -7.14
N THR A 456 -21.54 18.32 -7.04
CA THR A 456 -20.78 18.95 -8.13
C THR A 456 -19.53 19.64 -7.58
N PRO A 457 -18.28 19.22 -7.95
CA PRO A 457 -17.95 18.09 -8.83
C PRO A 457 -18.31 16.73 -8.23
N ARG A 458 -18.52 15.73 -9.07
CA ARG A 458 -18.78 14.36 -8.60
C ARG A 458 -17.54 13.79 -7.92
N PRO A 459 -17.65 13.25 -6.69
CA PRO A 459 -16.56 12.50 -6.05
C PRO A 459 -16.40 11.11 -6.68
N ALA A 460 -15.38 10.37 -6.24
CA ALA A 460 -15.12 9.01 -6.73
C ALA A 460 -16.29 8.04 -6.46
N THR A 461 -17.01 8.22 -5.35
CA THR A 461 -18.14 7.36 -4.95
C THR A 461 -19.38 8.19 -4.60
N VAL A 462 -20.53 7.73 -5.06
CA VAL A 462 -21.84 8.28 -4.66
C VAL A 462 -22.68 7.17 -4.06
N ILE A 463 -23.04 7.32 -2.78
CA ILE A 463 -23.97 6.44 -2.06
C ILE A 463 -25.36 7.08 -2.10
N THR A 464 -26.32 6.41 -2.74
CA THR A 464 -27.72 6.84 -2.77
C THR A 464 -28.49 6.11 -1.67
N VAL A 465 -29.01 6.84 -0.69
CA VAL A 465 -29.78 6.28 0.42
C VAL A 465 -31.27 6.43 0.14
N ALA A 466 -31.98 5.32 0.16
CA ALA A 466 -33.44 5.24 -0.02
C ALA A 466 -34.11 4.65 1.24
N PRO A 467 -35.40 4.94 1.49
CA PRO A 467 -36.17 4.27 2.53
C PRO A 467 -36.17 2.74 2.35
N SER A 468 -36.28 2.00 3.45
CA SER A 468 -36.47 0.56 3.44
C SER A 468 -37.70 0.17 2.59
N GLY A 469 -37.59 -0.95 1.86
CA GLY A 469 -38.62 -1.40 0.93
C GLY A 469 -38.65 -0.69 -0.44
N THR A 470 -37.74 0.27 -0.69
CA THR A 470 -37.58 0.83 -2.04
C THR A 470 -36.91 -0.20 -2.94
N THR A 471 -37.63 -0.64 -3.98
CA THR A 471 -37.14 -1.59 -4.98
C THR A 471 -36.68 -0.84 -6.23
N LEU A 472 -35.51 -1.21 -6.75
CA LEU A 472 -35.03 -0.73 -8.03
C LEU A 472 -35.62 -1.57 -9.16
N SER A 473 -36.15 -0.94 -10.23
CA SER A 473 -36.44 -1.67 -11.46
C SER A 473 -35.14 -2.23 -12.05
N GLU A 474 -35.19 -3.36 -12.77
CA GLU A 474 -34.01 -4.01 -13.35
C GLU A 474 -33.16 -3.04 -14.18
N GLY A 475 -33.77 -2.18 -14.96
CA GLY A 475 -33.04 -1.18 -15.75
C GLY A 475 -32.26 -0.16 -14.91
N HIS A 476 -32.75 0.21 -13.73
CA HIS A 476 -32.05 1.11 -12.81
C HIS A 476 -31.02 0.37 -11.94
N ARG A 477 -31.20 -0.91 -11.66
CA ARG A 477 -30.27 -1.74 -10.88
C ARG A 477 -28.90 -1.85 -11.56
N HIS A 478 -28.86 -1.95 -12.89
CA HIS A 478 -27.61 -1.94 -13.67
C HIS A 478 -26.82 -0.62 -13.58
N GLY A 479 -27.43 0.44 -13.05
CA GLY A 479 -26.76 1.72 -12.83
C GLY A 479 -25.96 1.79 -11.53
N PHE A 480 -25.97 0.73 -10.69
CA PHE A 480 -25.28 0.68 -9.40
C PHE A 480 -24.34 -0.54 -9.36
N GLU A 481 -23.12 -0.32 -8.91
CA GLU A 481 -22.10 -1.35 -8.75
C GLU A 481 -22.30 -2.17 -7.48
N VAL A 482 -22.84 -1.54 -6.42
CA VAL A 482 -23.17 -2.18 -5.14
C VAL A 482 -24.61 -1.81 -4.76
N VAL A 483 -25.41 -2.80 -4.40
CA VAL A 483 -26.80 -2.61 -3.94
C VAL A 483 -26.95 -3.28 -2.58
N ILE A 484 -27.40 -2.53 -1.58
CA ILE A 484 -27.64 -2.99 -0.21
C ILE A 484 -29.12 -2.76 0.11
N GLU A 485 -29.89 -3.82 0.26
CA GLU A 485 -31.33 -3.78 0.51
C GLU A 485 -31.66 -4.41 1.85
N GLN A 486 -32.30 -3.65 2.74
CA GLN A 486 -32.74 -4.18 4.03
C GLN A 486 -33.93 -5.12 3.84
N ILE A 487 -33.83 -6.32 4.40
CA ILE A 487 -34.89 -7.33 4.37
C ILE A 487 -35.61 -7.40 5.71
N SER A 488 -34.87 -7.27 6.81
CA SER A 488 -35.41 -7.26 8.17
C SER A 488 -34.63 -6.27 9.04
N PRO A 489 -35.01 -6.00 10.29
CA PRO A 489 -34.38 -4.97 11.13
C PRO A 489 -32.86 -5.09 11.29
N ALA A 490 -32.28 -6.28 11.11
CA ALA A 490 -30.83 -6.51 11.23
C ALA A 490 -30.24 -7.22 10.00
N VAL A 491 -31.06 -7.58 8.99
CA VAL A 491 -30.58 -8.35 7.84
C VAL A 491 -30.67 -7.53 6.57
N VAL A 492 -29.58 -7.51 5.83
CA VAL A 492 -29.48 -6.86 4.52
C VAL A 492 -29.07 -7.87 3.45
N ASN A 493 -29.58 -7.66 2.25
CA ASN A 493 -29.07 -8.34 1.05
C ASN A 493 -28.06 -7.42 0.38
N VAL A 494 -26.87 -7.92 0.11
CA VAL A 494 -25.80 -7.18 -0.57
C VAL A 494 -25.55 -7.82 -1.92
N SER A 495 -25.67 -7.04 -2.97
CA SER A 495 -25.39 -7.45 -4.36
C SER A 495 -24.22 -6.64 -4.91
N ALA A 496 -23.16 -7.29 -5.35
CA ALA A 496 -22.02 -6.66 -6.00
C ALA A 496 -21.27 -7.67 -6.87
N ALA A 497 -20.62 -7.22 -7.93
CA ALA A 497 -19.80 -8.04 -8.82
C ALA A 497 -20.50 -9.30 -9.36
N GLY A 498 -21.84 -9.30 -9.44
CA GLY A 498 -22.66 -10.44 -9.89
C GLY A 498 -22.98 -11.47 -8.81
N GLU A 499 -22.56 -11.25 -7.58
CA GLU A 499 -22.83 -12.10 -6.42
C GLU A 499 -23.85 -11.46 -5.47
N ASN A 500 -24.51 -12.30 -4.64
CA ASN A 500 -25.47 -11.85 -3.65
C ASN A 500 -25.18 -12.52 -2.31
N TRP A 501 -25.21 -11.72 -1.24
CA TRP A 501 -24.99 -12.21 0.13
C TRP A 501 -26.11 -11.74 1.05
N LEU A 502 -26.65 -12.68 1.81
CA LEU A 502 -27.54 -12.35 2.92
C LEU A 502 -26.69 -12.17 4.18
N VAL A 503 -26.74 -10.96 4.74
CA VAL A 503 -25.83 -10.53 5.80
C VAL A 503 -26.60 -10.05 7.01
N GLU A 504 -26.33 -10.61 8.18
CA GLU A 504 -26.77 -10.07 9.46
C GLU A 504 -25.84 -8.95 9.88
N MET A 505 -26.35 -7.73 9.95
CA MET A 505 -25.55 -6.55 10.26
C MET A 505 -25.13 -6.54 11.75
N ASP A 506 -23.83 -6.46 12.01
CA ASP A 506 -23.30 -6.31 13.37
C ASP A 506 -23.75 -4.95 13.96
N MET A 507 -24.60 -4.97 15.00
CA MET A 507 -25.12 -3.77 15.66
C MET A 507 -24.28 -3.41 16.88
N PHE A 508 -23.09 -2.82 16.66
CA PHE A 508 -22.17 -2.48 17.75
C PHE A 508 -22.74 -1.38 18.65
N ARG A 509 -22.68 -1.58 19.96
CA ARG A 509 -23.15 -0.59 20.97
C ARG A 509 -22.37 0.73 20.86
N ALA A 510 -21.09 0.65 20.55
CA ALA A 510 -20.24 1.83 20.40
C ALA A 510 -20.68 2.77 19.25
N GLU A 511 -21.41 2.26 18.27
CA GLU A 511 -21.95 3.03 17.15
C GLU A 511 -23.25 3.78 17.50
N ASN A 512 -23.97 3.38 18.55
CA ASN A 512 -25.30 3.94 18.84
C ASN A 512 -25.25 5.46 19.05
N ARG A 513 -24.18 5.99 19.66
CA ARG A 513 -24.00 7.45 19.86
C ARG A 513 -23.91 8.25 18.56
N TYR A 514 -23.62 7.61 17.43
CA TYR A 514 -23.55 8.23 16.10
C TYR A 514 -24.80 7.96 15.25
N VAL A 515 -25.66 7.06 15.69
CA VAL A 515 -26.85 6.66 14.95
C VAL A 515 -28.11 7.25 15.54
N SER A 516 -28.21 7.28 16.88
CA SER A 516 -29.36 7.84 17.60
C SER A 516 -29.13 9.30 18.02
N LEU A 517 -30.18 10.10 17.92
CA LEU A 517 -30.15 11.50 18.41
C LEU A 517 -30.28 11.59 19.94
N GLU A 518 -30.53 10.49 20.64
CA GLU A 518 -30.65 10.51 22.08
C GLU A 518 -29.28 10.78 22.73
N PRO A 519 -29.18 11.81 23.58
CA PRO A 519 -27.99 12.05 24.35
C PRO A 519 -27.75 10.82 25.23
N VAL A 520 -26.61 10.16 25.07
CA VAL A 520 -26.16 9.11 26.01
C VAL A 520 -26.08 9.79 27.38
N SER A 521 -27.03 9.49 28.26
CA SER A 521 -26.95 9.87 29.66
C SER A 521 -25.69 9.21 30.23
N MET A 522 -24.62 10.02 30.40
CA MET A 522 -23.46 9.57 31.15
C MET A 522 -23.93 9.32 32.58
N SER A 523 -24.21 8.09 32.93
CA SER A 523 -24.32 7.68 34.31
C SER A 523 -22.93 7.86 34.90
N VAL A 524 -22.75 8.95 35.60
CA VAL A 524 -21.60 9.15 36.49
C VAL A 524 -21.74 8.08 37.58
N ALA A 525 -20.94 7.01 37.43
CA ALA A 525 -20.75 6.08 38.53
C ALA A 525 -20.14 6.88 39.70
N ARG A 526 -20.92 7.01 40.78
CA ARG A 526 -20.47 7.50 42.07
C ARG A 526 -19.58 6.47 42.77
#